data_b68969842236a378659c6a600cb91337
#
_entry.id   b68969842236a378659c6a600cb91337
#
_cell.length_a   1.000
_cell.length_b   1.000
_cell.length_c   1.000
_cell.angle_alpha   90.00
_cell.angle_beta   90.00
_cell.angle_gamma   90.00
#
_symmetry.space_group_name_H-M   'P 1'
#
loop_
_entity.id
_entity.type
_entity.pdbx_description
1 polymer ?
#
loop_
_entity_poly.entity_id
_entity_poly.type
_entity_poly.pdbx_seq_one_letter_code
_entity_poly.pdbx_strand_id
1 'polypeptide(L)'
;YFVEALIEFWAVVFKPKDPKCGICNLNKNCKYFNSSKKIKTTKYKMIESKNYDVFCYVNKRRQIALTKKNNLGFLNQCSLPEIRESKENIRNRDWKFLTKYKNSISNKKLNINLYYKFSNKIPSSFIWNSMDKNKEFIPTFTKKIFRQVSTLF
;
A
#
# COMPACT_ATOMS: atom_id res chain seq x y z
N TYR A 1 -28.97 -7.67 -2.91
CA TYR A 1 -29.15 -8.88 -3.79
C TYR A 1 -28.58 -8.68 -5.21
N PHE A 2 -28.79 -7.54 -5.88
CA PHE A 2 -28.31 -7.36 -7.26
C PHE A 2 -26.80 -7.32 -7.37
N VAL A 3 -26.11 -6.62 -6.46
CA VAL A 3 -24.65 -6.52 -6.43
C VAL A 3 -24.02 -7.88 -6.12
N GLU A 4 -24.59 -8.63 -5.20
CA GLU A 4 -24.16 -9.99 -4.85
C GLU A 4 -24.27 -10.94 -6.04
N ALA A 5 -25.39 -10.91 -6.73
CA ALA A 5 -25.60 -11.69 -7.95
C ALA A 5 -24.60 -11.36 -9.06
N LEU A 6 -24.22 -10.09 -9.22
CA LEU A 6 -23.16 -9.67 -10.14
C LEU A 6 -21.79 -10.23 -9.75
N ILE A 7 -21.46 -10.19 -8.46
CA ILE A 7 -20.19 -10.72 -7.98
C ILE A 7 -20.09 -12.21 -8.24
N GLU A 8 -21.14 -12.97 -7.94
CA GLU A 8 -21.22 -14.40 -8.22
C GLU A 8 -21.15 -14.72 -9.71
N PHE A 9 -21.90 -13.97 -10.54
CA PHE A 9 -21.83 -14.10 -11.99
C PHE A 9 -20.41 -13.93 -12.53
N TRP A 10 -19.67 -12.91 -12.03
CA TRP A 10 -18.27 -12.68 -12.40
C TRP A 10 -17.36 -13.83 -11.95
N ALA A 11 -17.58 -14.35 -10.77
CA ALA A 11 -16.78 -15.43 -10.23
C ALA A 11 -16.98 -16.77 -10.98
N VAL A 12 -18.21 -17.05 -11.38
CA VAL A 12 -18.58 -18.37 -11.94
C VAL A 12 -18.55 -18.39 -13.46
N VAL A 13 -19.08 -17.36 -14.12
CA VAL A 13 -19.30 -17.32 -15.57
C VAL A 13 -18.24 -16.48 -16.28
N PHE A 14 -18.02 -15.24 -15.84
CA PHE A 14 -17.11 -14.31 -16.51
C PHE A 14 -15.70 -14.36 -15.94
N LYS A 15 -15.00 -15.46 -16.20
CA LYS A 15 -13.60 -15.60 -15.76
C LYS A 15 -12.64 -14.84 -16.68
N PRO A 16 -11.63 -14.12 -16.13
CA PRO A 16 -10.73 -13.29 -16.95
C PRO A 16 -9.92 -14.04 -18.01
N LYS A 17 -9.58 -15.31 -17.77
CA LYS A 17 -8.76 -16.10 -18.71
C LYS A 17 -9.57 -17.04 -19.59
N ASP A 18 -10.67 -17.55 -19.08
CA ASP A 18 -11.52 -18.54 -19.76
C ASP A 18 -12.98 -18.32 -19.38
N PRO A 19 -13.63 -17.31 -19.99
CA PRO A 19 -15.02 -17.00 -19.71
C PRO A 19 -15.92 -18.11 -20.30
N LYS A 20 -16.85 -18.61 -19.49
CA LYS A 20 -17.82 -19.62 -19.89
C LYS A 20 -18.96 -19.02 -20.72
N CYS A 21 -18.63 -18.51 -21.92
CA CYS A 21 -19.58 -17.80 -22.76
C CYS A 21 -20.77 -18.67 -23.23
N GLY A 22 -20.58 -19.99 -23.34
CA GLY A 22 -21.65 -20.90 -23.79
C GLY A 22 -22.82 -21.01 -22.84
N ILE A 23 -22.60 -20.83 -21.53
CA ILE A 23 -23.65 -20.86 -20.49
C ILE A 23 -24.07 -19.46 -20.04
N CYS A 24 -23.54 -18.42 -20.67
CA CYS A 24 -23.80 -17.04 -20.27
C CYS A 24 -25.12 -16.54 -20.88
N ASN A 25 -26.09 -16.19 -20.05
CA ASN A 25 -27.37 -15.65 -20.49
C ASN A 25 -27.26 -14.31 -21.21
N LEU A 26 -26.13 -13.62 -21.10
CA LEU A 26 -25.87 -12.32 -21.75
C LEU A 26 -25.09 -12.46 -23.06
N ASN A 27 -24.80 -13.67 -23.54
CA ASN A 27 -23.93 -13.91 -24.69
C ASN A 27 -24.43 -13.23 -25.98
N LYS A 28 -25.76 -13.22 -26.21
CA LYS A 28 -26.39 -12.62 -27.42
C LYS A 28 -26.04 -11.14 -27.58
N ASN A 29 -26.01 -10.40 -26.47
CA ASN A 29 -25.74 -8.96 -26.46
C ASN A 29 -24.32 -8.61 -25.98
N CYS A 30 -23.47 -9.62 -25.78
CA CYS A 30 -22.14 -9.45 -25.23
C CYS A 30 -21.15 -8.95 -26.30
N LYS A 31 -20.65 -7.73 -26.15
CA LYS A 31 -19.63 -7.17 -27.05
C LYS A 31 -18.35 -8.02 -27.10
N TYR A 32 -17.98 -8.64 -25.98
CA TYR A 32 -16.82 -9.52 -25.92
C TYR A 32 -17.02 -10.79 -26.74
N PHE A 33 -18.16 -11.47 -26.59
CA PHE A 33 -18.47 -12.71 -27.29
C PHE A 33 -18.62 -12.49 -28.80
N ASN A 34 -19.25 -11.39 -29.18
CA ASN A 34 -19.50 -11.04 -30.57
C ASN A 34 -18.30 -10.34 -31.25
N SER A 35 -17.26 -10.00 -30.49
CA SER A 35 -16.03 -9.43 -31.07
C SER A 35 -15.12 -10.57 -31.54
N SER A 36 -14.75 -10.57 -32.82
CA SER A 36 -13.70 -11.45 -33.37
C SER A 36 -12.28 -11.13 -32.84
N LYS A 37 -12.13 -10.07 -32.05
CA LYS A 37 -10.87 -9.68 -31.40
C LYS A 37 -10.76 -10.39 -30.05
N LYS A 38 -10.05 -11.53 -30.03
CA LYS A 38 -9.52 -12.06 -28.75
C LYS A 38 -8.84 -10.90 -28.01
N ILE A 39 -9.35 -10.56 -26.83
CA ILE A 39 -8.70 -9.55 -25.99
C ILE A 39 -7.28 -10.05 -25.76
N LYS A 40 -6.33 -9.35 -26.37
CA LYS A 40 -4.91 -9.61 -26.09
C LYS A 40 -4.76 -9.38 -24.58
N THR A 41 -4.53 -10.46 -23.83
CA THR A 41 -4.17 -10.35 -22.42
C THR A 41 -3.00 -9.39 -22.35
N THR A 42 -3.25 -8.20 -21.81
CA THR A 42 -2.18 -7.22 -21.60
C THR A 42 -1.13 -7.92 -20.77
N LYS A 43 0.08 -8.09 -21.33
CA LYS A 43 1.22 -8.60 -20.59
C LYS A 43 1.28 -7.77 -19.31
N TYR A 44 1.17 -8.43 -18.15
CA TYR A 44 1.32 -7.76 -16.87
C TYR A 44 2.60 -6.93 -16.93
N LYS A 45 2.48 -5.61 -16.76
CA LYS A 45 3.65 -4.74 -16.60
C LYS A 45 4.54 -5.37 -15.55
N MET A 46 5.83 -5.50 -15.87
CA MET A 46 6.80 -6.01 -14.91
C MET A 46 6.64 -5.27 -13.58
N ILE A 47 6.69 -6.02 -12.50
CA ILE A 47 6.58 -5.47 -11.15
C ILE A 47 7.80 -4.59 -10.90
N GLU A 48 7.57 -3.29 -10.85
CA GLU A 48 8.62 -2.33 -10.54
C GLU A 48 9.04 -2.48 -9.07
N SER A 49 10.32 -2.71 -8.83
CA SER A 49 10.88 -2.77 -7.48
C SER A 49 11.56 -1.45 -7.15
N LYS A 50 11.15 -0.80 -6.06
CA LYS A 50 11.72 0.47 -5.59
C LYS A 50 12.17 0.37 -4.14
N ASN A 51 13.23 1.11 -3.82
CA ASN A 51 13.78 1.19 -2.48
C ASN A 51 13.29 2.48 -1.80
N TYR A 52 12.82 2.36 -0.57
CA TYR A 52 12.34 3.48 0.24
C TYR A 52 12.94 3.47 1.62
N ASP A 53 13.29 4.66 2.10
CA ASP A 53 13.69 4.91 3.48
C ASP A 53 12.51 5.54 4.21
N VAL A 54 12.12 4.93 5.32
CA VAL A 54 10.99 5.36 6.16
C VAL A 54 11.54 5.86 7.49
N PHE A 55 11.19 7.08 7.87
CA PHE A 55 11.68 7.77 9.04
C PHE A 55 10.54 7.97 10.05
N CYS A 56 10.66 7.33 11.21
CA CYS A 56 9.66 7.37 12.26
C CYS A 56 10.13 8.21 13.44
N TYR A 57 9.54 9.37 13.66
CA TYR A 57 9.63 10.06 14.95
C TYR A 57 8.77 9.31 15.96
N VAL A 58 9.37 8.99 17.10
CA VAL A 58 8.76 8.20 18.16
C VAL A 58 8.95 8.91 19.48
N ASN A 59 7.97 8.86 20.36
CA ASN A 59 8.09 9.42 21.72
C ASN A 59 7.91 8.34 22.83
N LYS A 60 8.23 8.70 24.06
CA LYS A 60 8.10 7.82 25.23
C LYS A 60 6.66 7.40 25.53
N ARG A 61 5.64 8.10 24.98
CA ARG A 61 4.22 7.79 25.13
C ARG A 61 3.72 6.77 24.10
N ARG A 62 4.62 6.05 23.42
CA ARG A 62 4.31 5.07 22.37
C ARG A 62 3.48 5.68 21.23
N GLN A 63 3.88 6.87 20.78
CA GLN A 63 3.26 7.56 19.66
C GLN A 63 4.26 7.67 18.51
N ILE A 64 3.74 7.57 17.29
CA ILE A 64 4.48 7.82 16.05
C ILE A 64 3.91 9.06 15.37
N ALA A 65 4.78 9.91 14.84
CA ALA A 65 4.38 11.07 14.07
C ALA A 65 4.03 10.66 12.63
N LEU A 66 2.84 11.03 12.18
CA LEU A 66 2.35 10.76 10.83
C LEU A 66 1.99 12.08 10.12
N THR A 67 2.08 12.06 8.80
CA THR A 67 1.66 13.16 7.93
C THR A 67 0.78 12.65 6.80
N LYS A 68 -0.16 13.46 6.32
CA LYS A 68 -0.94 13.21 5.10
C LYS A 68 -0.26 13.76 3.84
N LYS A 69 0.81 14.53 4.01
CA LYS A 69 1.60 15.08 2.89
C LYS A 69 2.62 14.05 2.44
N ASN A 70 2.41 13.42 1.28
CA ASN A 70 3.39 12.55 0.66
C ASN A 70 3.40 12.73 -0.87
N ASN A 71 4.56 12.50 -1.47
CA ASN A 71 4.78 12.63 -2.92
C ASN A 71 5.05 11.27 -3.58
N LEU A 72 4.52 10.18 -3.03
CA LEU A 72 4.86 8.82 -3.45
C LEU A 72 4.07 8.35 -4.69
N GLY A 73 3.03 9.09 -5.10
CA GLY A 73 2.12 8.69 -6.16
C GLY A 73 1.21 7.49 -5.80
N PHE A 74 1.27 7.01 -4.56
CA PHE A 74 0.40 5.98 -3.99
C PHE A 74 0.12 6.32 -2.52
N LEU A 75 -0.97 5.76 -1.94
CA LEU A 75 -1.44 6.08 -0.58
C LEU A 75 -1.65 7.58 -0.34
N ASN A 76 -2.13 8.29 -1.36
CA ASN A 76 -2.41 9.71 -1.26
C ASN A 76 -3.42 9.99 -0.14
N GLN A 77 -3.22 11.09 0.60
CA GLN A 77 -4.04 11.50 1.75
C GLN A 77 -4.08 10.51 2.92
N CYS A 78 -3.33 9.41 2.87
CA CYS A 78 -3.19 8.50 4.00
C CYS A 78 -2.20 9.04 5.02
N SER A 79 -2.46 8.75 6.30
CA SER A 79 -1.54 9.06 7.40
C SER A 79 -0.33 8.12 7.37
N LEU A 80 0.83 8.64 7.01
CA LEU A 80 2.08 7.92 6.82
C LEU A 80 3.21 8.57 7.63
N PRO A 81 4.23 7.80 8.09
CA PRO A 81 5.49 8.39 8.53
C PRO A 81 6.19 9.08 7.34
N GLU A 82 7.28 9.75 7.58
CA GLU A 82 8.07 10.35 6.49
C GLU A 82 8.68 9.25 5.63
N ILE A 83 8.44 9.29 4.31
CA ILE A 83 8.94 8.31 3.34
C ILE A 83 9.67 9.05 2.24
N ARG A 84 10.87 8.58 1.94
CA ARG A 84 11.70 9.09 0.84
C ARG A 84 12.14 7.94 -0.04
N GLU A 85 12.28 8.17 -1.35
CA GLU A 85 12.94 7.22 -2.24
C GLU A 85 14.42 7.13 -1.84
N SER A 86 14.89 5.91 -1.62
CA SER A 86 16.26 5.68 -1.15
C SER A 86 17.26 6.11 -2.21
N LYS A 87 18.06 7.12 -1.91
CA LYS A 87 19.21 7.54 -2.71
C LYS A 87 20.46 7.02 -2.01
N GLU A 88 21.37 6.44 -2.76
CA GLU A 88 22.68 6.04 -2.24
C GLU A 88 23.32 7.25 -1.53
N ASN A 89 23.74 7.08 -0.27
CA ASN A 89 24.42 8.07 0.58
C ASN A 89 23.61 9.02 1.49
N ILE A 90 22.42 8.68 1.93
CA ILE A 90 21.83 9.41 3.07
C ILE A 90 22.37 8.80 4.39
N ARG A 91 23.61 9.12 4.77
CA ARG A 91 24.10 8.93 6.15
C ARG A 91 23.55 10.06 7.02
N ASN A 92 22.30 9.95 7.41
CA ASN A 92 21.74 10.89 8.38
C ASN A 92 22.10 10.40 9.78
N ARG A 93 23.11 10.99 10.41
CA ARG A 93 23.71 10.59 11.71
C ARG A 93 22.71 10.53 12.86
N ASP A 94 21.57 11.23 12.72
CA ASP A 94 20.57 11.34 13.77
C ASP A 94 19.53 10.20 13.81
N TRP A 95 19.48 9.36 12.77
CA TRP A 95 18.49 8.30 12.63
C TRP A 95 19.10 6.94 12.91
N LYS A 96 18.45 6.17 13.78
CA LYS A 96 18.84 4.80 14.07
C LYS A 96 18.12 3.85 13.13
N PHE A 97 18.87 2.94 12.51
CA PHE A 97 18.29 1.88 11.69
C PHE A 97 17.56 0.88 12.60
N LEU A 98 16.35 0.50 12.23
CA LEU A 98 15.55 -0.49 12.96
C LEU A 98 15.54 -1.83 12.23
N THR A 99 15.04 -1.86 11.01
CA THR A 99 14.88 -3.10 10.26
C THR A 99 14.71 -2.84 8.76
N LYS A 100 14.86 -3.91 7.98
CA LYS A 100 14.58 -3.92 6.54
C LYS A 100 13.52 -4.97 6.24
N TYR A 101 12.50 -4.61 5.47
CA TYR A 101 11.47 -5.56 5.05
C TYR A 101 10.93 -5.24 3.65
N LYS A 102 10.25 -6.23 3.06
CA LYS A 102 9.60 -6.09 1.77
C LYS A 102 8.10 -5.92 1.94
N ASN A 103 7.52 -5.05 1.15
CA ASN A 103 6.08 -4.88 1.06
C ASN A 103 5.67 -4.79 -0.41
N SER A 104 4.37 -4.97 -0.69
CA SER A 104 3.83 -4.76 -2.02
C SER A 104 2.56 -3.93 -1.93
N ILE A 105 2.42 -2.98 -2.86
CA ILE A 105 1.23 -2.15 -2.99
C ILE A 105 0.86 -2.16 -4.47
N SER A 106 -0.31 -2.72 -4.79
CA SER A 106 -0.73 -2.93 -6.17
C SER A 106 0.35 -3.72 -6.96
N ASN A 107 0.85 -3.17 -8.06
CA ASN A 107 1.88 -3.76 -8.91
C ASN A 107 3.32 -3.32 -8.57
N LYS A 108 3.54 -2.69 -7.41
CA LYS A 108 4.87 -2.21 -6.98
C LYS A 108 5.39 -3.06 -5.83
N LYS A 109 6.63 -3.53 -5.95
CA LYS A 109 7.39 -4.13 -4.85
C LYS A 109 8.22 -3.05 -4.18
N LEU A 110 8.08 -2.93 -2.87
CA LEU A 110 8.76 -1.92 -2.06
C LEU A 110 9.76 -2.61 -1.15
N ASN A 111 11.04 -2.26 -1.29
CA ASN A 111 12.07 -2.60 -0.32
C ASN A 111 12.17 -1.42 0.66
N ILE A 112 11.93 -1.65 1.93
CA ILE A 112 11.80 -0.61 2.93
C ILE A 112 12.92 -0.75 3.96
N ASN A 113 13.69 0.32 4.13
CA ASN A 113 14.60 0.49 5.25
C ASN A 113 13.89 1.37 6.28
N LEU A 114 13.70 0.87 7.48
CA LEU A 114 13.00 1.57 8.54
C LEU A 114 13.98 2.17 9.52
N TYR A 115 13.86 3.46 9.74
CA TYR A 115 14.66 4.24 10.68
C TYR A 115 13.77 4.88 11.73
N TYR A 116 14.30 5.10 12.92
CA TYR A 116 13.60 5.77 13.99
C TYR A 116 14.48 6.80 14.71
N LYS A 117 13.82 7.78 15.33
CA LYS A 117 14.42 8.77 16.19
C LYS A 117 13.47 9.09 17.34
N PHE A 118 13.97 8.98 18.58
CA PHE A 118 13.22 9.46 19.72
C PHE A 118 13.24 10.99 19.75
N SER A 119 12.05 11.60 19.71
CA SER A 119 11.89 13.05 19.76
C SER A 119 10.56 13.42 20.39
N ASN A 120 10.55 14.54 21.12
CA ASN A 120 9.31 15.17 21.56
C ASN A 120 8.88 16.29 20.62
N LYS A 121 9.76 16.72 19.71
CA LYS A 121 9.50 17.75 18.70
C LYS A 121 9.39 17.12 17.33
N ILE A 122 8.37 17.52 16.57
CA ILE A 122 8.12 17.06 15.20
C ILE A 122 7.88 18.25 14.30
N PRO A 123 8.13 18.14 12.98
CA PRO A 123 7.77 19.19 12.02
C PRO A 123 6.26 19.49 12.07
N SER A 124 5.88 20.72 11.78
CA SER A 124 4.48 21.20 11.86
C SER A 124 3.48 20.44 10.99
N SER A 125 3.95 19.75 9.95
CA SER A 125 3.11 18.94 9.07
C SER A 125 2.79 17.54 9.61
N PHE A 126 3.32 17.18 10.79
CA PHE A 126 3.12 15.88 11.41
C PHE A 126 2.19 15.98 12.62
N ILE A 127 1.47 14.90 12.88
CA ILE A 127 0.58 14.74 14.03
C ILE A 127 0.96 13.46 14.78
N TRP A 128 0.99 13.52 16.10
CA TRP A 128 1.23 12.36 16.94
C TRP A 128 0.04 11.40 16.92
N ASN A 129 0.30 10.14 16.60
CA ASN A 129 -0.70 9.07 16.61
C ASN A 129 -0.29 7.97 17.58
N SER A 130 -1.21 7.56 18.44
CA SER A 130 -0.99 6.44 19.37
C SER A 130 -0.92 5.12 18.60
N MET A 131 0.02 4.26 18.97
CA MET A 131 0.14 2.91 18.40
C MET A 131 -0.98 1.98 18.89
N ASP A 132 -1.51 2.24 20.10
CA ASP A 132 -2.48 1.35 20.76
C ASP A 132 -3.94 1.72 20.47
N LYS A 133 -4.22 3.00 20.17
CA LYS A 133 -5.58 3.53 19.98
C LYS A 133 -5.69 4.28 18.67
N ASN A 134 -5.87 3.56 17.58
CA ASN A 134 -6.09 4.19 16.28
C ASN A 134 -7.57 4.44 16.04
N LYS A 135 -8.02 5.68 16.26
CA LYS A 135 -9.36 6.16 15.89
C LYS A 135 -9.48 6.51 14.41
N GLU A 136 -8.37 6.76 13.73
CA GLU A 136 -8.33 7.11 12.30
C GLU A 136 -8.11 5.88 11.42
N PHE A 137 -8.61 5.94 10.18
CA PHE A 137 -8.32 4.94 9.17
C PHE A 137 -6.85 5.00 8.79
N ILE A 138 -6.08 4.04 9.29
CA ILE A 138 -4.64 3.89 9.01
C ILE A 138 -4.45 2.76 8.01
N PRO A 139 -3.73 2.98 6.89
CA PRO A 139 -3.49 1.94 5.90
C PRO A 139 -2.69 0.77 6.49
N THR A 140 -2.89 -0.42 5.92
CA THR A 140 -2.17 -1.65 6.32
C THR A 140 -0.64 -1.47 6.29
N PHE A 141 -0.16 -0.65 5.37
CA PHE A 141 1.24 -0.26 5.28
C PHE A 141 1.73 0.38 6.58
N THR A 142 1.04 1.41 7.09
CA THR A 142 1.37 2.09 8.34
C THR A 142 1.20 1.18 9.56
N LYS A 143 0.18 0.30 9.57
CA LYS A 143 0.00 -0.69 10.63
C LYS A 143 1.19 -1.66 10.73
N LYS A 144 1.77 -2.06 9.59
CA LYS A 144 3.00 -2.88 9.59
C LYS A 144 4.18 -2.13 10.20
N ILE A 145 4.33 -0.83 9.90
CA ILE A 145 5.36 0.01 10.50
C ILE A 145 5.17 0.10 12.02
N PHE A 146 3.94 0.31 12.49
CA PHE A 146 3.63 0.34 13.92
C PHE A 146 4.06 -0.93 14.63
N ARG A 147 3.81 -2.10 14.05
CA ARG A 147 4.24 -3.39 14.61
C ARG A 147 5.76 -3.49 14.72
N GLN A 148 6.50 -2.99 13.74
CA GLN A 148 7.97 -2.98 13.80
C GLN A 148 8.49 -2.00 14.84
N VAL A 149 7.90 -0.81 14.93
CA VAL A 149 8.32 0.22 15.90
C VAL A 149 7.92 -0.15 17.32
N SER A 150 6.84 -0.90 17.52
CA SER A 150 6.42 -1.36 18.87
C SER A 150 7.44 -2.26 19.55
N THR A 151 8.36 -2.87 18.81
CA THR A 151 9.47 -3.66 19.38
C THR A 151 10.52 -2.81 20.13
N LEU A 152 10.43 -1.47 20.05
CA LEU A 152 11.31 -0.53 20.77
C LEU A 152 10.90 -0.30 22.22
N PHE A 153 9.71 -0.79 22.62
CA PHE A 153 9.09 -0.59 23.93
C PHE A 153 8.77 -1.95 24.56
#